data_656c2e79921240498fe20b0208d5c2ce
#
_entry.id   656c2e79921240498fe20b0208d5c2ce
#
_cell.length_a   1.000
_cell.length_b   1.000
_cell.length_c   1.000
_cell.angle_alpha   90.00
_cell.angle_beta   90.00
_cell.angle_gamma   90.00
#
_symmetry.space_group_name_H-M   'P 1'
#
loop_
_entity.id
_entity.type
_entity.pdbx_description
1 polymer ?
#
loop_
_entity_poly.entity_id
_entity_poly.type
_entity_poly.pdbx_seq_one_letter_code
_entity_poly.pdbx_strand_id
1 'polypeptide(L)'
;MNLTGYKKPTDEEFKRCYKELFEASPRPKDYETEKYKAKVEESRRRFLEAQEINLKIELLPGEKWLNHPTLKTYQISNLGRIKIRGKIQRQVDNPNGKLGYLVIEKYPKVLVYRLVADVFLDRKVGEGRAVHHIDNDGYNCSEDNLIMLTEIQHGAIHKNEMKE
;
A
#
# COMPACT_ATOMS: atom_id res chain seq x y z
N MET A 1 3.02 -17.39 16.60
CA MET A 1 2.67 -16.14 17.32
C MET A 1 1.92 -15.25 16.35
N ASN A 2 0.66 -14.92 16.63
CA ASN A 2 -0.09 -13.93 15.86
C ASN A 2 0.52 -12.57 16.16
N LEU A 3 1.34 -12.08 15.23
CA LEU A 3 2.03 -10.78 15.36
C LEU A 3 1.13 -9.58 15.08
N THR A 4 -0.10 -9.81 14.69
CA THR A 4 -1.01 -8.75 14.30
C THR A 4 -2.28 -8.85 15.12
N GLY A 5 -2.40 -7.99 16.11
CA GLY A 5 -3.65 -7.75 16.81
C GLY A 5 -4.69 -7.01 15.94
N TYR A 6 -4.60 -7.15 14.60
CA TYR A 6 -5.54 -6.50 13.69
C TYR A 6 -6.92 -7.11 13.86
N LYS A 7 -7.80 -6.37 14.50
CA LYS A 7 -9.24 -6.62 14.46
C LYS A 7 -9.82 -5.85 13.27
N LYS A 8 -10.58 -6.54 12.43
CA LYS A 8 -11.41 -5.87 11.44
C LYS A 8 -12.22 -4.79 12.17
N PRO A 9 -12.14 -3.51 11.76
CA PRO A 9 -12.97 -2.48 12.38
C PRO A 9 -14.44 -2.87 12.24
N THR A 10 -15.21 -2.67 13.30
CA THR A 10 -16.68 -2.76 13.24
C THR A 10 -17.21 -1.69 12.28
N ASP A 11 -18.42 -1.86 11.78
CA ASP A 11 -19.03 -0.84 10.91
C ASP A 11 -19.14 0.52 11.61
N GLU A 12 -19.29 0.54 12.94
CA GLU A 12 -19.33 1.76 13.75
C GLU A 12 -17.94 2.40 13.88
N GLU A 13 -16.92 1.60 14.13
CA GLU A 13 -15.52 2.08 14.14
C GLU A 13 -15.13 2.59 12.76
N PHE A 14 -15.54 1.90 11.69
CA PHE A 14 -15.33 2.35 10.32
C PHE A 14 -16.03 3.69 10.07
N LYS A 15 -17.30 3.85 10.45
CA LYS A 15 -18.04 5.11 10.32
C LYS A 15 -17.36 6.25 11.07
N ARG A 16 -16.83 5.99 12.26
CA ARG A 16 -16.09 7.00 13.03
C ARG A 16 -14.80 7.42 12.36
N CYS A 17 -14.03 6.46 11.83
CA CYS A 17 -12.78 6.73 11.13
C CYS A 17 -13.00 7.17 9.67
N TYR A 18 -14.18 6.92 9.11
CA TYR A 18 -14.52 7.22 7.73
C TYR A 18 -14.35 8.70 7.39
N LYS A 19 -14.78 9.57 8.30
CA LYS A 19 -14.68 11.02 8.10
C LYS A 19 -13.21 11.44 7.92
N GLU A 20 -12.32 10.90 8.76
CA GLU A 20 -10.88 11.18 8.68
C GLU A 20 -10.27 10.62 7.39
N LEU A 21 -10.62 9.37 7.03
CA LEU A 21 -10.19 8.73 5.78
C LEU A 21 -10.71 9.48 4.55
N PHE A 22 -11.95 9.94 4.62
CA PHE A 22 -12.59 10.68 3.54
C PHE A 22 -12.02 12.08 3.36
N GLU A 23 -11.71 12.78 4.44
CA GLU A 23 -11.07 14.10 4.41
C GLU A 23 -9.61 13.99 3.92
N ALA A 24 -8.91 12.89 4.23
CA ALA A 24 -7.55 12.63 3.76
C ALA A 24 -7.49 12.16 2.29
N SER A 25 -8.58 11.57 1.78
CA SER A 25 -8.62 10.95 0.45
C SER A 25 -9.22 11.91 -0.59
N PRO A 26 -8.55 12.16 -1.73
CA PRO A 26 -9.16 12.93 -2.82
C PRO A 26 -10.40 12.21 -3.34
N ARG A 27 -11.40 12.98 -3.73
CA ARG A 27 -12.64 12.44 -4.30
C ARG A 27 -12.36 11.82 -5.68
N PRO A 28 -13.14 10.80 -6.13
CA PRO A 28 -12.94 10.19 -7.43
C PRO A 28 -12.85 11.15 -8.61
N LYS A 29 -13.60 12.25 -8.55
CA LYS A 29 -13.53 13.33 -9.56
C LYS A 29 -12.17 14.00 -9.62
N ASP A 30 -11.39 13.92 -8.55
CA ASP A 30 -10.07 14.55 -8.47
C ASP A 30 -8.99 13.70 -9.17
N TYR A 31 -9.23 12.38 -9.39
CA TYR A 31 -8.28 11.49 -10.06
C TYR A 31 -8.05 11.82 -11.55
N GLU A 32 -9.00 12.49 -12.19
CA GLU A 32 -8.90 12.90 -13.59
C GLU A 32 -8.35 14.32 -13.75
N THR A 33 -8.19 15.04 -12.64
CA THR A 33 -7.70 16.43 -12.69
C THR A 33 -6.20 16.48 -12.98
N GLU A 34 -5.76 17.52 -13.67
CA GLU A 34 -4.33 17.78 -13.90
C GLU A 34 -3.55 17.93 -12.60
N LYS A 35 -4.19 18.49 -11.55
CA LYS A 35 -3.61 18.60 -10.20
C LYS A 35 -3.31 17.22 -9.60
N TYR A 36 -4.22 16.27 -9.72
CA TYR A 36 -3.99 14.91 -9.23
C TYR A 36 -2.89 14.20 -10.03
N LYS A 37 -2.91 14.29 -11.35
CA LYS A 37 -1.85 13.73 -12.21
C LYS A 37 -0.48 14.30 -11.87
N ALA A 38 -0.39 15.63 -11.66
CA ALA A 38 0.84 16.29 -11.24
C ALA A 38 1.33 15.78 -9.86
N LYS A 39 0.41 15.55 -8.90
CA LYS A 39 0.73 14.98 -7.60
C LYS A 39 1.31 13.57 -7.74
N VAL A 40 0.68 12.71 -8.54
CA VAL A 40 1.14 11.34 -8.79
C VAL A 40 2.53 11.33 -9.44
N GLU A 41 2.76 12.17 -10.43
CA GLU A 41 4.06 12.26 -11.11
C GLU A 41 5.17 12.78 -10.19
N GLU A 42 4.87 13.73 -9.31
CA GLU A 42 5.80 14.21 -8.29
C GLU A 42 6.14 13.10 -7.29
N SER A 43 5.15 12.33 -6.81
CA SER A 43 5.38 11.19 -5.93
C SER A 43 6.23 10.13 -6.60
N ARG A 44 5.94 9.83 -7.87
CA ARG A 44 6.73 8.92 -8.70
C ARG A 44 8.19 9.37 -8.77
N ARG A 45 8.43 10.61 -9.11
CA ARG A 45 9.78 11.19 -9.22
C ARG A 45 10.54 11.05 -7.90
N ARG A 46 9.95 11.47 -6.78
CA ARG A 46 10.54 11.34 -5.45
C ARG A 46 10.87 9.91 -5.08
N PHE A 47 9.93 9.00 -5.37
CA PHE A 47 10.15 7.57 -5.11
C PHE A 47 11.35 7.04 -5.89
N LEU A 48 11.44 7.31 -7.20
CA LEU A 48 12.52 6.82 -8.05
C LEU A 48 13.89 7.37 -7.62
N GLU A 49 13.95 8.66 -7.29
CA GLU A 49 15.17 9.30 -6.78
C GLU A 49 15.62 8.67 -5.44
N ALA A 50 14.70 8.52 -4.49
CA ALA A 50 14.98 7.92 -3.19
C ALA A 50 15.37 6.44 -3.33
N GLN A 51 14.78 5.71 -4.26
CA GLN A 51 15.05 4.29 -4.47
C GLN A 51 16.51 4.03 -4.82
N GLU A 52 17.14 4.85 -5.67
CA GLU A 52 18.55 4.66 -6.06
C GLU A 52 19.49 4.72 -4.84
N ILE A 53 19.15 5.54 -3.85
CA ILE A 53 19.87 5.63 -2.59
C ILE A 53 19.50 4.43 -1.70
N ASN A 54 18.22 4.18 -1.54
CA ASN A 54 17.68 3.18 -0.61
C ASN A 54 18.06 1.75 -0.99
N LEU A 55 18.30 1.45 -2.27
CA LEU A 55 18.78 0.15 -2.71
C LEU A 55 20.18 -0.20 -2.16
N LYS A 56 20.96 0.81 -1.79
CA LYS A 56 22.33 0.68 -1.26
C LYS A 56 22.38 0.64 0.26
N ILE A 57 21.28 0.95 0.93
CA ILE A 57 21.17 1.01 2.40
C ILE A 57 20.58 -0.30 2.90
N GLU A 58 21.28 -1.01 3.76
CA GLU A 58 20.82 -2.31 4.29
C GLU A 58 19.60 -2.15 5.21
N LEU A 59 19.63 -1.14 6.08
CA LEU A 59 18.55 -0.85 7.04
C LEU A 59 18.28 0.65 7.11
N LEU A 60 17.05 1.05 6.84
CA LEU A 60 16.60 2.44 6.99
C LEU A 60 16.19 2.73 8.44
N PRO A 61 16.21 4.00 8.88
CA PRO A 61 15.70 4.37 10.20
C PRO A 61 14.27 3.89 10.44
N GLY A 62 14.02 3.20 11.55
CA GLY A 62 12.71 2.66 11.90
C GLY A 62 12.24 1.46 11.08
N GLU A 63 13.07 0.96 10.18
CA GLU A 63 12.71 -0.17 9.33
C GLU A 63 12.74 -1.50 10.08
N LYS A 64 11.71 -2.30 9.83
CA LYS A 64 11.56 -3.67 10.34
C LYS A 64 11.34 -4.63 9.19
N TRP A 65 12.02 -5.76 9.20
CA TRP A 65 11.91 -6.81 8.20
C TRP A 65 11.24 -8.04 8.79
N LEU A 66 10.19 -8.53 8.14
CA LEU A 66 9.50 -9.78 8.51
C LEU A 66 9.49 -10.74 7.33
N ASN A 67 9.52 -12.04 7.63
CA ASN A 67 9.37 -13.07 6.60
C ASN A 67 7.93 -13.14 6.12
N HIS A 68 7.75 -13.29 4.82
CA HIS A 68 6.41 -13.50 4.26
C HIS A 68 5.88 -14.89 4.67
N PRO A 69 4.61 -15.02 5.11
CA PRO A 69 4.09 -16.25 5.70
C PRO A 69 4.10 -17.46 4.75
N THR A 70 3.96 -17.24 3.44
CA THR A 70 3.90 -18.32 2.43
C THR A 70 5.08 -18.28 1.46
N LEU A 71 5.64 -17.13 1.15
CA LEU A 71 6.76 -16.96 0.23
C LEU A 71 8.09 -17.02 1.00
N LYS A 72 8.58 -18.22 1.27
CA LYS A 72 9.73 -18.49 2.18
C LYS A 72 11.00 -17.68 1.92
N THR A 73 11.22 -17.20 0.69
CA THR A 73 12.42 -16.45 0.31
C THR A 73 12.23 -14.95 0.36
N TYR A 74 11.01 -14.49 0.72
CA TYR A 74 10.64 -13.08 0.75
C TYR A 74 10.68 -12.54 2.17
N GLN A 75 11.35 -11.40 2.33
CA GLN A 75 11.28 -10.56 3.52
C GLN A 75 10.69 -9.21 3.13
N ILE A 76 9.75 -8.76 3.91
CA ILE A 76 8.98 -7.55 3.63
C ILE A 76 9.29 -6.52 4.71
N SER A 77 9.56 -5.31 4.29
CA SER A 77 9.79 -4.17 5.18
C SER A 77 8.48 -3.43 5.46
N ASN A 78 8.33 -2.95 6.70
CA ASN A 78 7.25 -2.04 7.06
C ASN A 78 7.27 -0.71 6.29
N LEU A 79 8.39 -0.39 5.63
CA LEU A 79 8.54 0.79 4.77
C LEU A 79 8.33 0.47 3.28
N GLY A 80 7.82 -0.71 2.95
CA GLY A 80 7.48 -1.10 1.58
C GLY A 80 8.65 -1.63 0.75
N ARG A 81 9.84 -1.85 1.33
CA ARG A 81 10.95 -2.49 0.61
C ARG A 81 10.81 -4.02 0.65
N ILE A 82 11.30 -4.69 -0.38
CA ILE A 82 11.19 -6.15 -0.53
C ILE A 82 12.59 -6.73 -0.69
N LYS A 83 12.91 -7.77 0.09
CA LYS A 83 14.10 -8.63 -0.11
C LYS A 83 13.65 -9.98 -0.65
N ILE A 84 14.37 -10.48 -1.64
CA ILE A 84 14.22 -11.85 -2.13
C ILE A 84 15.58 -12.51 -2.05
N ARG A 85 15.68 -13.62 -1.31
CA ARG A 85 16.95 -14.32 -1.04
C ARG A 85 18.02 -13.36 -0.52
N GLY A 86 17.64 -12.50 0.42
CA GLY A 86 18.52 -11.53 1.07
C GLY A 86 18.90 -10.29 0.25
N LYS A 87 18.43 -10.16 -1.00
CA LYS A 87 18.73 -9.01 -1.87
C LYS A 87 17.53 -8.08 -1.99
N ILE A 88 17.73 -6.79 -1.71
CA ILE A 88 16.72 -5.75 -1.91
C ILE A 88 16.38 -5.67 -3.40
N GLN A 89 15.09 -5.66 -3.71
CA GLN A 89 14.57 -5.65 -5.07
C GLN A 89 14.22 -4.23 -5.51
N ARG A 90 14.56 -3.92 -6.77
CA ARG A 90 14.08 -2.71 -7.44
C ARG A 90 12.57 -2.81 -7.69
N GLN A 91 11.90 -1.70 -7.51
CA GLN A 91 10.47 -1.57 -7.71
C GLN A 91 10.21 -0.58 -8.86
N VAL A 92 9.22 -0.88 -9.68
CA VAL A 92 8.86 -0.08 -10.86
C VAL A 92 7.34 0.08 -10.94
N ASP A 93 6.89 1.00 -11.78
CA ASP A 93 5.47 1.14 -12.08
C ASP A 93 4.89 -0.17 -12.62
N ASN A 94 3.66 -0.48 -12.23
CA ASN A 94 2.96 -1.64 -12.73
C ASN A 94 2.65 -1.47 -14.24
N PRO A 95 3.28 -2.24 -15.12
CA PRO A 95 3.11 -2.10 -16.57
C PRO A 95 1.72 -2.51 -17.05
N ASN A 96 0.98 -3.28 -16.25
CA ASN A 96 -0.34 -3.81 -16.60
C ASN A 96 -1.47 -3.12 -15.82
N GLY A 97 -1.18 -2.05 -15.11
CA GLY A 97 -2.11 -1.36 -14.23
C GLY A 97 -2.21 0.14 -14.48
N LYS A 98 -3.06 0.78 -13.70
CA LYS A 98 -3.08 2.24 -13.64
C LYS A 98 -1.78 2.75 -13.04
N LEU A 99 -1.34 3.92 -13.48
CA LEU A 99 -0.22 4.65 -12.91
C LEU A 99 -0.38 4.76 -11.38
N GLY A 100 0.71 4.62 -10.66
CA GLY A 100 0.73 4.82 -9.21
C GLY A 100 0.70 3.54 -8.37
N TYR A 101 0.94 2.37 -8.97
CA TYR A 101 1.13 1.13 -8.21
C TYR A 101 2.48 0.50 -8.50
N LEU A 102 3.19 0.12 -7.44
CA LEU A 102 4.51 -0.49 -7.53
C LEU A 102 4.44 -2.01 -7.65
N VAL A 103 5.29 -2.53 -8.53
CA VAL A 103 5.60 -3.97 -8.64
C VAL A 103 7.09 -4.19 -8.50
N ILE A 104 7.49 -5.42 -8.21
CA ILE A 104 8.88 -5.81 -8.25
C ILE A 104 9.32 -5.91 -9.71
N GLU A 105 10.39 -5.23 -10.12
CA GLU A 105 10.85 -5.15 -11.51
C GLU A 105 10.97 -6.54 -12.17
N LYS A 106 11.57 -7.51 -11.48
CA LYS A 106 11.73 -8.89 -11.98
C LYS A 106 10.44 -9.73 -11.91
N TYR A 107 9.43 -9.26 -11.20
CA TYR A 107 8.17 -9.97 -10.98
C TYR A 107 6.98 -9.01 -11.15
N PRO A 108 6.66 -8.59 -12.38
CA PRO A 108 5.73 -7.50 -12.67
C PRO A 108 4.26 -7.79 -12.34
N LYS A 109 3.95 -9.00 -11.86
CA LYS A 109 2.62 -9.36 -11.35
C LYS A 109 2.51 -9.24 -9.83
N VAL A 110 3.62 -8.97 -9.14
CA VAL A 110 3.69 -8.93 -7.67
C VAL A 110 3.59 -7.49 -7.19
N LEU A 111 2.42 -7.12 -6.70
CA LEU A 111 2.14 -5.78 -6.18
C LEU A 111 2.76 -5.61 -4.79
N VAL A 112 3.58 -4.58 -4.62
CA VAL A 112 4.33 -4.30 -3.39
C VAL A 112 3.40 -4.10 -2.18
N TYR A 113 2.40 -3.23 -2.30
CA TYR A 113 1.47 -2.96 -1.21
C TYR A 113 0.72 -4.20 -0.70
N ARG A 114 0.48 -5.19 -1.58
CA ARG A 114 -0.14 -6.46 -1.18
C ARG A 114 0.78 -7.31 -0.34
N LEU A 115 2.06 -7.36 -0.67
CA LEU A 115 3.05 -8.08 0.14
C LEU A 115 3.19 -7.45 1.53
N VAL A 116 3.17 -6.11 1.62
CA VAL A 116 3.18 -5.42 2.92
C VAL A 116 1.93 -5.77 3.72
N ALA A 117 0.77 -5.72 3.09
CA ALA A 117 -0.49 -6.06 3.74
C ALA A 117 -0.55 -7.54 4.19
N ASP A 118 0.00 -8.47 3.41
CA ASP A 118 0.06 -9.89 3.77
C ASP A 118 0.85 -10.15 5.05
N VAL A 119 1.87 -9.33 5.30
CA VAL A 119 2.80 -9.51 6.42
C VAL A 119 2.42 -8.66 7.63
N PHE A 120 2.11 -7.39 7.43
CA PHE A 120 1.89 -6.43 8.51
C PHE A 120 0.41 -6.22 8.85
N LEU A 121 -0.49 -6.43 7.88
CA LEU A 121 -1.93 -6.25 8.09
C LEU A 121 -2.70 -7.58 8.16
N ASP A 122 -1.99 -8.72 8.23
CA ASP A 122 -2.58 -10.06 8.29
C ASP A 122 -3.62 -10.32 7.18
N ARG A 123 -3.31 -9.86 5.96
CA ARG A 123 -4.19 -10.06 4.82
C ARG A 123 -4.22 -11.54 4.43
N LYS A 124 -5.37 -12.16 4.51
CA LYS A 124 -5.57 -13.51 3.99
C LYS A 124 -6.02 -13.45 2.53
N VAL A 125 -5.30 -14.13 1.67
CA VAL A 125 -5.65 -14.23 0.25
C VAL A 125 -7.05 -14.86 0.11
N GLY A 126 -7.94 -14.21 -0.65
CA GLY A 126 -9.29 -14.72 -0.93
C GLY A 126 -10.40 -14.24 0.01
N GLU A 127 -10.11 -13.42 1.01
CA GLU A 127 -11.15 -12.92 1.94
C GLU A 127 -11.96 -11.71 1.41
N GLY A 128 -11.87 -11.36 0.13
CA GLY A 128 -12.63 -10.25 -0.46
C GLY A 128 -12.33 -8.89 0.18
N ARG A 129 -11.09 -8.70 0.63
CA ARG A 129 -10.65 -7.45 1.24
C ARG A 129 -9.78 -6.65 0.28
N ALA A 130 -10.05 -5.36 0.19
CA ALA A 130 -9.23 -4.39 -0.52
C ALA A 130 -8.18 -3.78 0.41
N VAL A 131 -6.98 -3.55 -0.11
CA VAL A 131 -5.95 -2.73 0.55
C VAL A 131 -6.03 -1.33 -0.04
N HIS A 132 -6.16 -0.33 0.82
CA HIS A 132 -6.29 1.07 0.45
C HIS A 132 -5.09 1.86 0.96
N HIS A 133 -4.54 2.75 0.13
CA HIS A 133 -3.52 3.72 0.53
C HIS A 133 -4.23 4.93 1.13
N ILE A 134 -3.99 5.21 2.42
CA ILE A 134 -4.69 6.25 3.18
C ILE A 134 -4.50 7.64 2.55
N ASP A 135 -3.28 7.94 2.08
CA ASP A 135 -2.95 9.19 1.41
C ASP A 135 -3.26 9.20 -0.10
N ASN A 136 -3.83 8.11 -0.63
CA ASN A 136 -4.04 7.86 -2.06
C ASN A 136 -2.77 7.95 -2.93
N ASP A 137 -1.60 7.73 -2.33
CA ASP A 137 -0.32 7.63 -3.01
C ASP A 137 0.14 6.17 -3.11
N GLY A 138 0.00 5.56 -4.26
CA GLY A 138 0.39 4.17 -4.50
C GLY A 138 1.90 3.92 -4.45
N TYR A 139 2.73 4.95 -4.41
CA TYR A 139 4.17 4.86 -4.18
C TYR A 139 4.53 4.76 -2.69
N ASN A 140 3.63 5.17 -1.81
CA ASN A 140 3.79 5.05 -0.36
C ASN A 140 3.21 3.72 0.14
N CYS A 141 3.99 2.65 0.01
CA CYS A 141 3.62 1.31 0.45
C CYS A 141 4.03 1.01 1.91
N SER A 142 4.24 2.04 2.75
CA SER A 142 4.53 1.82 4.16
C SER A 142 3.33 1.26 4.92
N GLU A 143 3.58 0.44 5.95
CA GLU A 143 2.57 -0.23 6.77
C GLU A 143 1.54 0.75 7.34
N ASP A 144 2.00 1.87 7.85
CA ASP A 144 1.18 2.90 8.48
C ASP A 144 0.30 3.69 7.49
N ASN A 145 0.60 3.61 6.20
CA ASN A 145 -0.19 4.20 5.12
C ASN A 145 -1.19 3.23 4.49
N LEU A 146 -1.22 1.98 4.90
CA LEU A 146 -2.09 0.95 4.32
C LEU A 146 -3.18 0.54 5.30
N ILE A 147 -4.40 0.38 4.80
CA ILE A 147 -5.54 -0.12 5.58
C ILE A 147 -6.28 -1.20 4.80
N MET A 148 -6.74 -2.23 5.52
CA MET A 148 -7.58 -3.27 4.94
C MET A 148 -9.06 -2.93 5.11
N LEU A 149 -9.78 -2.94 4.01
CA LEU A 149 -11.20 -2.62 3.93
C LEU A 149 -11.95 -3.78 3.28
N THR A 150 -13.25 -3.89 3.57
CA THR A 150 -14.13 -4.71 2.73
C THR A 150 -14.30 -4.03 1.37
N GLU A 151 -14.72 -4.78 0.35
CA GLU A 151 -15.01 -4.22 -0.97
C GLU A 151 -16.08 -3.12 -0.91
N ILE A 152 -17.07 -3.28 -0.03
CA ILE A 152 -18.11 -2.27 0.20
C ILE A 152 -17.50 -0.99 0.78
N GLN A 153 -16.69 -1.11 1.82
CA GLN A 153 -16.02 0.02 2.46
C GLN A 153 -15.09 0.74 1.48
N HIS A 154 -14.29 -0.02 0.73
CA HIS A 154 -13.39 0.52 -0.28
C HIS A 154 -14.16 1.24 -1.40
N GLY A 155 -15.27 0.63 -1.87
CA GLY A 155 -16.16 1.25 -2.84
C GLY A 155 -16.79 2.54 -2.33
N ALA A 156 -17.19 2.59 -1.05
CA ALA A 156 -17.77 3.79 -0.43
C ALA A 156 -16.77 4.96 -0.37
N ILE A 157 -15.51 4.69 -0.03
CA ILE A 157 -14.46 5.73 -0.03
C ILE A 157 -14.28 6.33 -1.43
N HIS A 158 -14.24 5.47 -2.46
CA HIS A 158 -14.01 5.94 -3.84
C HIS A 158 -15.25 6.55 -4.51
N LYS A 159 -16.46 6.21 -4.07
CA LYS A 159 -17.71 6.67 -4.69
C LYS A 159 -18.39 7.84 -3.98
N ASN A 160 -17.88 8.28 -2.85
CA ASN A 160 -18.57 9.26 -1.99
C ASN A 160 -19.97 8.81 -1.52
N GLU A 161 -20.21 7.51 -1.36
CA GLU A 161 -21.56 6.96 -1.17
C GLU A 161 -21.90 6.58 0.28
N MET A 162 -21.15 7.00 1.27
CA MET A 162 -21.69 6.96 2.63
C MET A 162 -22.52 8.22 2.86
N LYS A 163 -23.76 8.16 2.41
CA LYS A 163 -24.80 9.09 2.83
C LYS A 163 -25.06 8.88 4.32
N GLU A 164 -25.15 9.98 5.03
CA GLU A 164 -25.55 10.05 6.43
C GLU A 164 -26.85 9.28 6.71
#